data_c23e1ccd63868102438a529254fe98a9
#
_entry.id   c23e1ccd63868102438a529254fe98a9
#
_cell.length_a   1.000
_cell.length_b   1.000
_cell.length_c   1.000
_cell.angle_alpha   90.00
_cell.angle_beta   90.00
_cell.angle_gamma   90.00
#
_symmetry.space_group_name_H-M   'P 1'
#
loop_
_entity.id
_entity.type
_entity.pdbx_description
1 polymer ?
#
loop_
_entity_poly.entity_id
_entity_poly.type
_entity_poly.pdbx_seq_one_letter_code
_entity_poly.pdbx_strand_id
1 'polypeptide(L)'
;MLVLYSLVGFILPLVCRFNDKWLLIIACVLLIQPIPLYHVIRATMDPSYITPAIPTSQYWGAAREVQMNGTFLETLKVNLYEGQIASLAWAWDNGRVFQTASLFIFGLLIGRRNLFCRENLPFWNKVLCGSLIAFFPLYGIGNMLPDFITNKSILVPLLLIVSSLYKFAFMLMLVSGVLFAFYRTNLH
;
A
#
# COMPACT_ATOMS: atom_id res chain seq x y z
N MET A 1 0.16 2.82 12.95
CA MET A 1 0.91 2.89 11.65
C MET A 1 2.43 2.85 11.81
N LEU A 2 3.03 3.50 12.82
CA LEU A 2 4.49 3.51 13.03
C LEU A 2 5.10 2.10 13.14
N VAL A 3 4.43 1.17 13.84
CA VAL A 3 4.92 -0.22 14.00
C VAL A 3 5.07 -0.92 12.64
N LEU A 4 4.12 -0.74 11.72
CA LEU A 4 4.22 -1.32 10.38
C LEU A 4 5.46 -0.81 9.62
N TYR A 5 5.69 0.52 9.64
CA TYR A 5 6.85 1.11 8.99
C TYR A 5 8.17 0.65 9.62
N SER A 6 8.20 0.52 10.95
CA SER A 6 9.37 -0.01 11.66
C SER A 6 9.67 -1.45 11.27
N LEU A 7 8.65 -2.33 11.22
CA LEU A 7 8.81 -3.73 10.83
C LEU A 7 9.34 -3.84 9.39
N VAL A 8 8.74 -3.11 8.45
CA VAL A 8 9.20 -3.10 7.06
C VAL A 8 10.61 -2.52 6.95
N GLY A 9 10.92 -1.46 7.72
CA GLY A 9 12.25 -0.87 7.80
C GLY A 9 13.31 -1.84 8.33
N PHE A 10 12.98 -2.68 9.30
CA PHE A 10 13.88 -3.73 9.81
C PHE A 10 14.14 -4.84 8.79
N ILE A 11 13.16 -5.18 7.95
CA ILE A 11 13.31 -6.20 6.91
C ILE A 11 14.14 -5.67 5.73
N LEU A 12 14.09 -4.37 5.47
CA LEU A 12 14.75 -3.74 4.32
C LEU A 12 16.27 -4.01 4.24
N PRO A 13 17.09 -3.95 5.33
CA PRO A 13 18.51 -4.29 5.29
C PRO A 13 18.80 -5.74 4.92
N LEU A 14 17.89 -6.67 5.24
CA LEU A 14 18.01 -8.07 4.83
C LEU A 14 17.75 -8.22 3.32
N VAL A 15 16.74 -7.53 2.84
CA VAL A 15 16.32 -7.55 1.43
C VAL A 15 17.30 -6.76 0.54
N CYS A 16 17.99 -5.76 1.08
CA CYS A 16 18.94 -4.96 0.32
C CYS A 16 20.15 -5.73 -0.23
N ARG A 17 20.39 -6.97 0.20
CA ARG A 17 21.44 -7.83 -0.35
C ARG A 17 21.08 -8.46 -1.70
N PHE A 18 19.81 -8.46 -2.07
CA PHE A 18 19.36 -9.04 -3.34
C PHE A 18 19.72 -8.15 -4.54
N ASN A 19 19.82 -8.80 -5.70
CA ASN A 19 20.05 -8.13 -6.97
C ASN A 19 18.81 -7.28 -7.34
N ASP A 20 19.02 -6.15 -8.01
CA ASP A 20 17.97 -5.19 -8.41
C ASP A 20 16.82 -5.86 -9.19
N LYS A 21 17.12 -6.88 -10.02
CA LYS A 21 16.10 -7.62 -10.78
C LYS A 21 15.14 -8.36 -9.85
N TRP A 22 15.67 -9.05 -8.83
CA TRP A 22 14.85 -9.75 -7.84
C TRP A 22 14.06 -8.78 -6.97
N LEU A 23 14.67 -7.68 -6.56
CA LEU A 23 13.99 -6.62 -5.81
C LEU A 23 12.82 -6.06 -6.60
N LEU A 24 12.99 -5.81 -7.89
CA LEU A 24 11.92 -5.31 -8.75
C LEU A 24 10.77 -6.31 -8.86
N ILE A 25 11.07 -7.60 -9.06
CA ILE A 25 10.06 -8.66 -9.13
C ILE A 25 9.29 -8.74 -7.81
N ILE A 26 9.99 -8.78 -6.67
CA ILE A 26 9.37 -8.83 -5.34
C ILE A 26 8.47 -7.59 -5.14
N ALA A 27 8.95 -6.39 -5.47
CA ALA A 27 8.16 -5.17 -5.34
C ALA A 27 6.89 -5.20 -6.19
N CYS A 28 6.97 -5.68 -7.44
CA CYS A 28 5.81 -5.81 -8.32
C CYS A 28 4.81 -6.85 -7.80
N VAL A 29 5.28 -8.02 -7.32
CA VAL A 29 4.42 -9.05 -6.74
C VAL A 29 3.69 -8.52 -5.49
N LEU A 30 4.40 -7.83 -4.60
CA LEU A 30 3.80 -7.22 -3.41
C LEU A 30 2.78 -6.12 -3.77
N LEU A 31 3.03 -5.35 -4.83
CA LEU A 31 2.13 -4.31 -5.29
C LEU A 31 0.79 -4.86 -5.79
N ILE A 32 0.80 -6.05 -6.42
CA ILE A 32 -0.40 -6.76 -6.90
C ILE A 32 -1.22 -7.34 -5.73
N GLN A 33 -0.71 -7.29 -4.49
CA GLN A 33 -1.43 -7.77 -3.31
C GLN A 33 -1.68 -9.30 -3.37
N PRO A 34 -0.69 -10.15 -3.09
CA PRO A 34 -0.78 -11.60 -3.31
C PRO A 34 -1.89 -12.29 -2.51
N ILE A 35 -2.20 -11.82 -1.28
CA ILE A 35 -3.28 -12.40 -0.45
C ILE A 35 -4.66 -12.00 -0.98
N PRO A 36 -5.00 -10.73 -1.25
CA PRO A 36 -6.21 -10.38 -1.97
C PRO A 36 -6.37 -11.12 -3.30
N LEU A 37 -5.30 -11.27 -4.08
CA LEU A 37 -5.33 -12.05 -5.32
C LEU A 37 -5.71 -13.51 -5.09
N TYR A 38 -5.13 -14.15 -4.08
CA TYR A 38 -5.51 -15.51 -3.69
C TYR A 38 -7.00 -15.61 -3.32
N HIS A 39 -7.54 -14.64 -2.58
CA HIS A 39 -8.97 -14.62 -2.22
C HIS A 39 -9.87 -14.45 -3.44
N VAL A 40 -9.49 -13.62 -4.41
CA VAL A 40 -10.22 -13.49 -5.69
C VAL A 40 -10.27 -14.83 -6.42
N ILE A 41 -9.12 -15.50 -6.57
CA ILE A 41 -9.03 -16.79 -7.26
C ILE A 41 -9.90 -17.85 -6.55
N ARG A 42 -9.82 -17.91 -5.22
CA ARG A 42 -10.63 -18.87 -4.44
C ARG A 42 -12.14 -18.59 -4.57
N ALA A 43 -12.55 -17.34 -4.47
CA ALA A 43 -13.96 -16.95 -4.57
C ALA A 43 -14.53 -17.14 -6.00
N THR A 44 -13.70 -17.15 -7.03
CA THR A 44 -14.13 -17.49 -8.40
C THR A 44 -14.24 -18.99 -8.63
N MET A 45 -13.42 -19.80 -7.92
CA MET A 45 -13.48 -21.26 -8.02
C MET A 45 -14.60 -21.87 -7.16
N ASP A 46 -14.89 -21.29 -6.02
CA ASP A 46 -15.89 -21.73 -5.06
C ASP A 46 -16.85 -20.58 -4.70
N PRO A 47 -18.07 -20.55 -5.27
CA PRO A 47 -19.06 -19.52 -4.98
C PRO A 47 -19.50 -19.45 -3.50
N SER A 48 -19.29 -20.50 -2.73
CA SER A 48 -19.60 -20.56 -1.29
C SER A 48 -18.48 -19.97 -0.42
N TYR A 49 -17.32 -19.64 -1.02
CA TYR A 49 -16.18 -19.11 -0.29
C TYR A 49 -16.47 -17.72 0.28
N ILE A 50 -16.27 -17.60 1.58
CA ILE A 50 -16.36 -16.31 2.29
C ILE A 50 -14.95 -15.87 2.63
N THR A 51 -14.56 -14.67 2.19
CA THR A 51 -13.26 -14.08 2.52
C THR A 51 -13.16 -13.87 4.04
N PRO A 52 -12.15 -14.45 4.72
CA PRO A 52 -11.96 -14.24 6.15
C PRO A 52 -11.70 -12.76 6.45
N ALA A 53 -12.51 -12.19 7.33
CA ALA A 53 -12.31 -10.83 7.82
C ALA A 53 -11.69 -10.87 9.23
N ILE A 54 -10.72 -10.01 9.49
CA ILE A 54 -10.19 -9.83 10.84
C ILE A 54 -11.18 -8.93 11.60
N PRO A 55 -11.58 -9.29 12.85
CA PRO A 55 -12.53 -8.49 13.61
C PRO A 55 -11.87 -7.21 14.16
N THR A 56 -11.43 -6.33 13.29
CA THR A 56 -10.77 -5.06 13.63
C THR A 56 -11.65 -4.15 14.49
N SER A 57 -12.97 -4.24 14.32
CA SER A 57 -13.94 -3.48 15.12
C SER A 57 -13.90 -3.80 16.61
N GLN A 58 -13.57 -5.03 17.00
CA GLN A 58 -13.47 -5.43 18.41
C GLN A 58 -12.30 -4.72 19.11
N TYR A 59 -11.15 -4.66 18.45
CA TYR A 59 -9.96 -3.98 18.98
C TYR A 59 -10.16 -2.46 19.09
N TRP A 60 -10.81 -1.85 18.07
CA TRP A 60 -11.15 -0.42 18.14
C TRP A 60 -12.22 -0.11 19.19
N GLY A 61 -13.19 -1.02 19.40
CA GLY A 61 -14.22 -0.90 20.40
C GLY A 61 -13.64 -0.85 21.83
N ALA A 62 -12.79 -1.84 22.16
CA ALA A 62 -12.12 -1.90 23.45
C ALA A 62 -11.24 -0.66 23.73
N ALA A 63 -10.44 -0.25 22.73
CA ALA A 63 -9.62 0.95 22.86
C ALA A 63 -10.46 2.22 23.09
N ARG A 64 -11.59 2.36 22.39
CA ARG A 64 -12.47 3.51 22.50
C ARG A 64 -13.18 3.57 23.84
N GLU A 65 -13.63 2.43 24.38
CA GLU A 65 -14.29 2.36 25.68
C GLU A 65 -13.37 2.84 26.81
N VAL A 66 -12.12 2.38 26.82
CA VAL A 66 -11.12 2.81 27.80
C VAL A 66 -10.73 4.28 27.62
N GLN A 67 -10.66 4.78 26.37
CA GLN A 67 -10.40 6.21 26.12
C GLN A 67 -11.52 7.13 26.65
N MET A 68 -12.78 6.66 26.67
CA MET A 68 -13.91 7.46 27.13
C MET A 68 -14.10 7.41 28.66
N ASN A 69 -13.83 6.27 29.30
CA ASN A 69 -14.20 5.99 30.68
C ASN A 69 -12.99 5.63 31.57
N GLY A 70 -11.82 5.39 31.01
CA GLY A 70 -10.66 4.91 31.73
C GLY A 70 -9.74 6.03 32.25
N THR A 71 -8.80 5.64 33.11
CA THR A 71 -7.72 6.50 33.58
C THR A 71 -6.64 6.69 32.51
N PHE A 72 -5.78 7.72 32.67
CA PHE A 72 -4.66 7.97 31.75
C PHE A 72 -3.75 6.74 31.58
N LEU A 73 -3.44 6.03 32.68
CA LEU A 73 -2.57 4.83 32.62
C LEU A 73 -3.24 3.67 31.89
N GLU A 74 -4.54 3.47 32.08
CA GLU A 74 -5.31 2.46 31.33
C GLU A 74 -5.36 2.80 29.83
N THR A 75 -5.61 4.05 29.50
CA THR A 75 -5.60 4.55 28.11
C THR A 75 -4.23 4.34 27.46
N LEU A 76 -3.14 4.64 28.18
CA LEU A 76 -1.78 4.41 27.68
C LEU A 76 -1.52 2.92 27.42
N LYS A 77 -1.87 2.05 28.36
CA LYS A 77 -1.70 0.61 28.28
C LYS A 77 -2.50 0.01 27.11
N VAL A 78 -3.77 0.39 26.95
CA VAL A 78 -4.64 -0.08 25.88
C VAL A 78 -4.13 0.40 24.52
N ASN A 79 -3.68 1.65 24.39
CA ASN A 79 -3.11 2.15 23.14
C ASN A 79 -1.80 1.46 22.76
N LEU A 80 -0.95 1.11 23.76
CA LEU A 80 0.31 0.41 23.50
C LEU A 80 0.10 -1.05 23.07
N TYR A 81 -0.97 -1.69 23.46
CA TYR A 81 -1.22 -3.10 23.15
C TYR A 81 -2.35 -3.27 22.12
N GLU A 82 -3.58 -3.00 22.50
CA GLU A 82 -4.76 -3.20 21.65
C GLU A 82 -4.80 -2.22 20.49
N GLY A 83 -4.43 -0.96 20.70
CA GLY A 83 -4.35 0.05 19.64
C GLY A 83 -3.31 -0.30 18.57
N GLN A 84 -2.17 -0.92 18.95
CA GLN A 84 -1.19 -1.39 17.96
C GLN A 84 -1.70 -2.61 17.19
N ILE A 85 -2.34 -3.58 17.86
CA ILE A 85 -2.97 -4.73 17.20
C ILE A 85 -4.07 -4.26 16.24
N ALA A 86 -4.95 -3.37 16.68
CA ALA A 86 -5.98 -2.78 15.85
C ALA A 86 -5.41 -2.10 14.59
N SER A 87 -4.32 -1.33 14.76
CA SER A 87 -3.65 -0.64 13.67
C SER A 87 -3.00 -1.60 12.67
N LEU A 88 -2.38 -2.69 13.14
CA LEU A 88 -1.78 -3.72 12.28
C LEU A 88 -2.86 -4.54 11.56
N ALA A 89 -3.92 -4.95 12.27
CA ALA A 89 -5.05 -5.65 11.70
C ALA A 89 -5.74 -4.81 10.61
N TRP A 90 -5.96 -3.53 10.88
CA TRP A 90 -6.49 -2.61 9.88
C TRP A 90 -5.57 -2.46 8.66
N ALA A 91 -4.25 -2.39 8.89
CA ALA A 91 -3.28 -2.30 7.81
C ALA A 91 -3.28 -3.57 6.94
N TRP A 92 -3.48 -4.73 7.55
CA TRP A 92 -3.61 -6.00 6.86
C TRP A 92 -4.88 -6.05 6.02
N ASP A 93 -6.05 -5.78 6.61
CA ASP A 93 -7.35 -5.80 5.93
C ASP A 93 -7.43 -4.82 4.75
N ASN A 94 -6.70 -3.70 4.85
CA ASN A 94 -6.65 -2.68 3.79
C ASN A 94 -5.48 -2.86 2.82
N GLY A 95 -4.77 -4.01 2.83
CA GLY A 95 -3.65 -4.30 1.94
C GLY A 95 -2.43 -3.39 2.11
N ARG A 96 -2.40 -2.58 3.22
CA ARG A 96 -1.34 -1.60 3.45
C ARG A 96 0.02 -2.24 3.71
N VAL A 97 0.06 -3.46 4.26
CA VAL A 97 1.29 -4.18 4.57
C VAL A 97 2.09 -4.42 3.30
N PHE A 98 1.48 -5.02 2.30
CA PHE A 98 2.12 -5.33 1.02
C PHE A 98 2.44 -4.07 0.21
N GLN A 99 1.51 -3.10 0.20
CA GLN A 99 1.73 -1.83 -0.47
C GLN A 99 2.93 -1.09 0.11
N THR A 100 3.02 -0.99 1.45
CA THR A 100 4.13 -0.31 2.13
C THR A 100 5.45 -1.01 1.85
N ALA A 101 5.50 -2.35 1.98
CA ALA A 101 6.70 -3.12 1.68
C ALA A 101 7.17 -2.93 0.23
N SER A 102 6.24 -2.94 -0.74
CA SER A 102 6.52 -2.65 -2.15
C SER A 102 7.13 -1.26 -2.33
N LEU A 103 6.52 -0.23 -1.73
CA LEU A 103 7.01 1.15 -1.82
C LEU A 103 8.41 1.34 -1.24
N PHE A 104 8.72 0.68 -0.12
CA PHE A 104 10.07 0.70 0.46
C PHE A 104 11.11 0.09 -0.48
N ILE A 105 10.78 -1.04 -1.15
CA ILE A 105 11.68 -1.67 -2.11
C ILE A 105 11.85 -0.79 -3.36
N PHE A 106 10.79 -0.17 -3.87
CA PHE A 106 10.90 0.79 -4.98
C PHE A 106 11.77 1.99 -4.57
N GLY A 107 11.58 2.54 -3.36
CA GLY A 107 12.43 3.60 -2.83
C GLY A 107 13.91 3.20 -2.76
N LEU A 108 14.20 1.98 -2.29
CA LEU A 108 15.56 1.42 -2.27
C LEU A 108 16.16 1.34 -3.69
N LEU A 109 15.40 0.85 -4.67
CA LEU A 109 15.85 0.74 -6.07
C LEU A 109 16.14 2.11 -6.70
N ILE A 110 15.25 3.08 -6.46
CA ILE A 110 15.41 4.46 -6.93
C ILE A 110 16.66 5.09 -6.32
N GLY A 111 16.87 4.89 -4.99
CA GLY A 111 18.05 5.38 -4.29
C GLY A 111 19.34 4.75 -4.79
N ARG A 112 19.39 3.42 -4.98
CA ARG A 112 20.58 2.72 -5.51
C ARG A 112 21.00 3.21 -6.88
N ARG A 113 20.05 3.54 -7.74
CA ARG A 113 20.31 3.98 -9.11
C ARG A 113 20.49 5.48 -9.24
N ASN A 114 20.47 6.22 -8.11
CA ASN A 114 20.56 7.68 -8.11
C ASN A 114 19.58 8.35 -9.08
N LEU A 115 18.34 7.79 -9.20
CA LEU A 115 17.38 8.26 -10.19
C LEU A 115 16.85 9.67 -9.93
N PHE A 116 17.07 10.23 -8.75
CA PHE A 116 16.69 11.60 -8.42
C PHE A 116 17.61 12.69 -8.99
N CYS A 117 18.70 12.32 -9.66
CA CYS A 117 19.60 13.29 -10.28
C CYS A 117 18.95 13.96 -11.51
N ARG A 118 19.37 15.20 -11.80
CA ARG A 118 18.91 16.02 -12.93
C ARG A 118 19.04 15.32 -14.28
N GLU A 119 20.07 14.51 -14.45
CA GLU A 119 20.35 13.73 -15.67
C GLU A 119 19.22 12.72 -16.00
N ASN A 120 18.48 12.29 -14.98
CA ASN A 120 17.38 11.32 -15.11
C ASN A 120 16.02 11.99 -15.32
N LEU A 121 15.92 13.30 -15.55
CA LEU A 121 14.66 13.96 -15.86
C LEU A 121 13.91 13.37 -17.07
N PRO A 122 14.57 12.95 -18.17
CA PRO A 122 13.89 12.29 -19.28
C PRO A 122 13.22 10.97 -18.88
N PHE A 123 13.82 10.21 -17.95
CA PHE A 123 13.21 9.02 -17.37
C PHE A 123 11.94 9.38 -16.58
N TRP A 124 12.01 10.40 -15.71
CA TRP A 124 10.87 10.84 -14.91
C TRP A 124 9.73 11.42 -15.76
N ASN A 125 10.04 12.01 -16.92
CA ASN A 125 9.02 12.45 -17.87
C ASN A 125 8.22 11.25 -18.41
N LYS A 126 8.89 10.16 -18.78
CA LYS A 126 8.24 8.92 -19.20
C LYS A 126 7.40 8.31 -18.06
N VAL A 127 7.93 8.33 -16.83
CA VAL A 127 7.21 7.88 -15.64
C VAL A 127 5.96 8.71 -15.40
N LEU A 128 6.04 10.04 -15.53
CA LEU A 128 4.89 10.94 -15.38
C LEU A 128 3.81 10.64 -16.42
N CYS A 129 4.16 10.57 -17.70
CA CYS A 129 3.21 10.23 -18.75
C CYS A 129 2.58 8.84 -18.56
N GLY A 130 3.40 7.83 -18.25
CA GLY A 130 2.93 6.48 -18.00
C GLY A 130 2.01 6.39 -16.77
N SER A 131 2.35 7.08 -15.68
CA SER A 131 1.54 7.11 -14.47
C SER A 131 0.21 7.83 -14.67
N LEU A 132 0.16 8.91 -15.47
CA LEU A 132 -1.08 9.58 -15.85
C LEU A 132 -1.99 8.65 -16.65
N ILE A 133 -1.43 7.98 -17.67
CA ILE A 133 -2.18 7.04 -18.52
C ILE A 133 -2.70 5.84 -17.70
N ALA A 134 -1.95 5.37 -16.71
CA ALA A 134 -2.36 4.26 -15.85
C ALA A 134 -3.36 4.69 -14.78
N PHE A 135 -3.20 5.88 -14.20
CA PHE A 135 -4.02 6.33 -13.07
C PHE A 135 -5.50 6.47 -13.44
N PHE A 136 -5.83 7.17 -14.53
CA PHE A 136 -7.22 7.46 -14.88
C PHE A 136 -8.05 6.20 -15.14
N PRO A 137 -7.60 5.24 -15.97
CA PRO A 137 -8.36 4.00 -16.19
C PRO A 137 -8.49 3.16 -14.91
N LEU A 138 -7.40 3.02 -14.12
CA LEU A 138 -7.44 2.24 -12.89
C LEU A 138 -8.38 2.86 -11.86
N TYR A 139 -8.38 4.19 -11.73
CA TYR A 139 -9.29 4.90 -10.85
C TYR A 139 -10.75 4.76 -11.32
N GLY A 140 -11.00 4.89 -12.62
CA GLY A 140 -12.33 4.67 -13.23
C GLY A 140 -12.83 3.24 -12.99
N ILE A 141 -12.00 2.23 -13.26
CA ILE A 141 -12.33 0.82 -12.98
C ILE A 141 -12.66 0.63 -11.50
N GLY A 142 -11.86 1.17 -10.59
CA GLY A 142 -12.10 1.06 -9.15
C GLY A 142 -13.47 1.58 -8.71
N ASN A 143 -13.92 2.68 -9.32
CA ASN A 143 -15.24 3.26 -9.02
C ASN A 143 -16.40 2.49 -9.66
N MET A 144 -16.19 1.87 -10.82
CA MET A 144 -17.23 1.12 -11.55
C MET A 144 -17.39 -0.34 -11.05
N LEU A 145 -16.36 -0.92 -10.47
CA LEU A 145 -16.37 -2.32 -9.99
C LEU A 145 -17.57 -2.69 -9.11
N PRO A 146 -18.01 -1.84 -8.14
CA PRO A 146 -19.18 -2.15 -7.30
C PRO A 146 -20.48 -2.30 -8.09
N ASP A 147 -20.61 -1.66 -9.26
CA ASP A 147 -21.81 -1.71 -10.09
C ASP A 147 -21.87 -3.03 -10.89
N PHE A 148 -20.72 -3.63 -11.20
CA PHE A 148 -20.64 -4.86 -11.98
C PHE A 148 -20.53 -6.13 -11.16
N ILE A 149 -19.97 -6.07 -9.94
CA ILE A 149 -19.67 -7.23 -9.10
C ILE A 149 -20.49 -7.18 -7.82
N THR A 150 -21.53 -8.01 -7.75
CA THR A 150 -22.39 -8.11 -6.56
C THR A 150 -21.79 -8.97 -5.45
N ASN A 151 -20.93 -9.95 -5.81
CA ASN A 151 -20.32 -10.86 -4.84
C ASN A 151 -19.22 -10.14 -4.04
N LYS A 152 -19.49 -9.87 -2.76
CA LYS A 152 -18.56 -9.18 -1.86
C LYS A 152 -17.24 -9.92 -1.66
N SER A 153 -17.23 -11.24 -1.73
CA SER A 153 -16.02 -12.07 -1.57
C SER A 153 -15.04 -11.90 -2.74
N ILE A 154 -15.52 -11.46 -3.90
CA ILE A 154 -14.68 -11.10 -5.06
C ILE A 154 -14.42 -9.60 -5.08
N LEU A 155 -15.45 -8.79 -4.85
CA LEU A 155 -15.39 -7.33 -4.97
C LEU A 155 -14.35 -6.72 -4.02
N VAL A 156 -14.41 -7.08 -2.72
CA VAL A 156 -13.55 -6.46 -1.70
C VAL A 156 -12.06 -6.70 -1.99
N PRO A 157 -11.58 -7.94 -2.20
CA PRO A 157 -10.18 -8.17 -2.52
C PRO A 157 -9.75 -7.54 -3.87
N LEU A 158 -10.64 -7.53 -4.86
CA LEU A 158 -10.36 -6.93 -6.15
C LEU A 158 -10.18 -5.41 -6.05
N LEU A 159 -11.04 -4.74 -5.25
CA LEU A 159 -10.89 -3.32 -4.95
C LEU A 159 -9.58 -3.01 -4.23
N LEU A 160 -9.09 -3.89 -3.35
CA LEU A 160 -7.79 -3.72 -2.71
C LEU A 160 -6.65 -3.74 -3.73
N ILE A 161 -6.68 -4.67 -4.70
CA ILE A 161 -5.68 -4.76 -5.77
C ILE A 161 -5.71 -3.48 -6.63
N VAL A 162 -6.87 -3.13 -7.16
CA VAL A 162 -7.04 -1.94 -8.02
C VAL A 162 -6.64 -0.67 -7.26
N SER A 163 -7.05 -0.55 -5.98
CA SER A 163 -6.69 0.62 -5.16
C SER A 163 -5.20 0.73 -4.89
N SER A 164 -4.49 -0.39 -4.74
CA SER A 164 -3.04 -0.41 -4.60
C SER A 164 -2.35 0.12 -5.85
N LEU A 165 -2.82 -0.30 -7.02
CA LEU A 165 -2.24 0.09 -8.31
C LEU A 165 -2.48 1.57 -8.63
N TYR A 166 -3.71 2.09 -8.51
CA TYR A 166 -3.93 3.51 -8.81
C TYR A 166 -3.27 4.45 -7.80
N LYS A 167 -3.18 4.06 -6.52
CA LYS A 167 -2.44 4.84 -5.51
C LYS A 167 -0.94 4.86 -5.79
N PHE A 168 -0.38 3.76 -6.28
CA PHE A 168 1.00 3.69 -6.73
C PHE A 168 1.24 4.60 -7.95
N ALA A 169 0.37 4.54 -8.95
CA ALA A 169 0.43 5.43 -10.11
C ALA A 169 0.34 6.91 -9.68
N PHE A 170 -0.59 7.25 -8.77
CA PHE A 170 -0.71 8.60 -8.22
C PHE A 170 0.57 9.06 -7.50
N MET A 171 1.17 8.18 -6.69
CA MET A 171 2.44 8.48 -6.01
C MET A 171 3.56 8.76 -7.03
N LEU A 172 3.69 7.96 -8.09
CA LEU A 172 4.67 8.19 -9.15
C LEU A 172 4.44 9.53 -9.85
N MET A 173 3.18 9.90 -10.10
CA MET A 173 2.81 11.19 -10.66
C MET A 173 3.25 12.35 -9.76
N LEU A 174 2.99 12.26 -8.45
CA LEU A 174 3.41 13.27 -7.48
C LEU A 174 4.93 13.40 -7.41
N VAL A 175 5.65 12.28 -7.28
CA VAL A 175 7.13 12.28 -7.21
C VAL A 175 7.72 12.91 -8.47
N SER A 176 7.24 12.51 -9.65
CA SER A 176 7.68 13.10 -10.92
C SER A 176 7.40 14.59 -10.98
N GLY A 177 6.18 15.01 -10.60
CA GLY A 177 5.79 16.42 -10.59
C GLY A 177 6.65 17.27 -9.66
N VAL A 178 6.93 16.79 -8.44
CA VAL A 178 7.81 17.47 -7.48
C VAL A 178 9.23 17.60 -8.04
N LEU A 179 9.78 16.55 -8.65
CA LEU A 179 11.10 16.61 -9.27
C LEU A 179 11.18 17.65 -10.39
N PHE A 180 10.17 17.71 -11.25
CA PHE A 180 10.12 18.75 -12.29
C PHE A 180 10.03 20.14 -11.71
N ALA A 181 9.18 20.37 -10.71
CA ALA A 181 9.06 21.66 -10.04
C ALA A 181 10.41 22.07 -9.41
N PHE A 182 11.06 21.14 -8.68
CA PHE A 182 12.34 21.39 -8.03
C PHE A 182 13.45 21.77 -9.01
N TYR A 183 13.62 21.02 -10.09
CA TYR A 183 14.68 21.28 -11.07
C TYR A 183 14.39 22.46 -11.99
N ARG A 184 13.13 22.86 -12.16
CA ARG A 184 12.75 24.05 -12.91
C ARG A 184 12.98 25.33 -12.13
N THR A 185 12.71 25.33 -10.81
CA THR A 185 12.89 26.49 -9.95
C THR A 185 14.37 26.78 -9.63
N ASN A 186 15.25 25.76 -9.66
CA ASN A 186 16.70 25.91 -9.42
C ASN A 186 17.49 26.17 -10.72
N LEU A 187 16.86 26.72 -11.75
CA LEU A 187 17.52 27.13 -13.00
C LEU A 187 18.02 28.60 -12.99
N HIS A 188 17.98 29.27 -11.81
CA HIS A 188 18.48 30.62 -11.61
C HIS A 188 19.76 30.63 -10.78
#